data_1592bf81a83c2562fa3f2db66b9ffc89
#
_entry.id   1592bf81a83c2562fa3f2db66b9ffc89
#
_cell.length_a   1.000
_cell.length_b   1.000
_cell.length_c   1.000
_cell.angle_alpha   90.00
_cell.angle_beta   90.00
_cell.angle_gamma   90.00
#
_symmetry.space_group_name_H-M   'P 1'
#
loop_
_entity.id
_entity.type
_entity.pdbx_description
1 polymer ?
#
loop_
_entity_poly.entity_id
_entity_poly.type
_entity_poly.pdbx_seq_one_letter_code
_entity_poly.pdbx_strand_id
1 'polypeptide(L)'
;GLQSIFDATGERINRCHSYGEFLACYERLASRGIDVCVHLIMGLPGETREMMLESVRAVAKLRPACVKLHLLHILKGTKMAEEYARGEVRCMELEEYVGLIADALEMLPAQTAVQRLTGDGARDSLVAPLWSLKKFVVLNEIDKELQRRDTMQGARFEG
;
A
#
# COMPACT_ATOMS: atom_id res chain seq x y z
N GLY A 1 -11.88 1.83 -1.35
CA GLY A 1 -10.45 2.06 -1.08
C GLY A 1 -9.79 2.89 -2.16
N LEU A 2 -8.68 3.56 -1.82
CA LEU A 2 -7.96 4.43 -2.76
C LEU A 2 -7.03 3.63 -3.70
N GLN A 3 -6.30 2.69 -3.18
CA GLN A 3 -5.26 1.85 -3.77
C GLN A 3 -4.04 2.64 -4.29
N SER A 4 -4.25 3.70 -5.07
CA SER A 4 -3.27 4.61 -5.65
C SER A 4 -3.90 5.98 -5.90
N ILE A 5 -3.11 7.06 -5.90
CA ILE A 5 -3.59 8.40 -6.29
C ILE A 5 -3.62 8.59 -7.80
N PHE A 6 -2.97 7.72 -8.57
CA PHE A 6 -2.87 7.84 -10.02
C PHE A 6 -4.11 7.25 -10.69
N ASP A 7 -4.86 8.09 -11.40
CA ASP A 7 -6.09 7.67 -12.06
C ASP A 7 -5.84 6.65 -13.17
N ALA A 8 -4.72 6.77 -13.90
CA ALA A 8 -4.32 5.76 -14.90
C ALA A 8 -4.10 4.36 -14.26
N THR A 9 -3.50 4.30 -13.07
CA THR A 9 -3.41 3.05 -12.29
C THR A 9 -4.80 2.58 -11.86
N GLY A 10 -5.66 3.51 -11.41
CA GLY A 10 -7.04 3.24 -11.04
C GLY A 10 -7.84 2.59 -12.19
N GLU A 11 -7.73 3.13 -13.40
CA GLU A 11 -8.33 2.57 -14.62
C GLU A 11 -7.77 1.18 -14.93
N ARG A 12 -6.46 1.01 -14.85
CA ARG A 12 -5.75 -0.26 -15.09
C ARG A 12 -6.23 -1.41 -14.19
N ILE A 13 -6.62 -1.10 -12.96
CA ILE A 13 -7.10 -2.08 -11.95
C ILE A 13 -8.63 -2.08 -11.79
N ASN A 14 -9.37 -1.40 -12.63
CA ASN A 14 -10.85 -1.26 -12.57
C ASN A 14 -11.34 -0.71 -11.22
N ARG A 15 -10.67 0.31 -10.68
CA ARG A 15 -11.08 0.97 -9.42
C ARG A 15 -12.44 1.67 -9.53
N CYS A 16 -12.84 2.11 -10.71
CA CYS A 16 -14.14 2.71 -11.02
C CYS A 16 -14.45 4.04 -10.33
N HIS A 17 -13.45 4.76 -9.85
CA HIS A 17 -13.55 6.13 -9.34
C HIS A 17 -12.19 6.83 -9.41
N SER A 18 -12.21 8.15 -9.54
CA SER A 18 -11.00 8.98 -9.59
C SER A 18 -10.44 9.29 -8.20
N TYR A 19 -9.20 9.79 -8.16
CA TYR A 19 -8.61 10.34 -6.94
C TYR A 19 -9.39 11.55 -6.44
N GLY A 20 -9.89 12.42 -7.33
CA GLY A 20 -10.72 13.56 -6.97
C GLY A 20 -12.03 13.16 -6.28
N GLU A 21 -12.71 12.13 -6.77
CA GLU A 21 -13.93 11.58 -6.13
C GLU A 21 -13.62 10.97 -4.75
N PHE A 22 -12.47 10.30 -4.61
CA PHE A 22 -12.02 9.82 -3.31
C PHE A 22 -11.81 10.99 -2.33
N LEU A 23 -11.13 12.05 -2.73
CA LEU A 23 -10.90 13.25 -1.87
C LEU A 23 -12.20 13.87 -1.44
N ALA A 24 -13.14 14.12 -2.36
CA ALA A 24 -14.45 14.69 -2.04
C ALA A 24 -15.24 13.81 -1.04
N CYS A 25 -15.15 12.47 -1.19
CA CYS A 25 -15.77 11.56 -0.23
C CYS A 25 -15.05 11.59 1.13
N TYR A 26 -13.72 11.59 1.15
CA TYR A 26 -12.92 11.68 2.36
C TYR A 26 -13.27 12.92 3.17
N GLU A 27 -13.27 14.10 2.55
CA GLU A 27 -13.60 15.37 3.19
C GLU A 27 -15.02 15.38 3.79
N ARG A 28 -15.98 14.81 3.07
CA ARG A 28 -17.36 14.68 3.56
C ARG A 28 -17.49 13.79 4.79
N LEU A 29 -16.69 12.75 4.91
CA LEU A 29 -16.65 11.87 6.07
C LEU A 29 -15.91 12.53 7.23
N ALA A 30 -14.73 13.08 6.98
CA ALA A 30 -13.89 13.74 7.97
C ALA A 30 -14.60 14.96 8.60
N SER A 31 -15.30 15.80 7.79
CA SER A 31 -16.08 16.94 8.30
C SER A 31 -17.24 16.54 9.22
N ARG A 32 -17.61 15.27 9.25
CA ARG A 32 -18.63 14.70 10.14
C ARG A 32 -18.05 13.96 11.35
N GLY A 33 -16.72 14.02 11.53
CA GLY A 33 -16.04 13.31 12.60
C GLY A 33 -16.01 11.78 12.41
N ILE A 34 -16.16 11.30 11.16
CA ILE A 34 -16.11 9.87 10.87
C ILE A 34 -14.65 9.50 10.57
N ASP A 35 -14.10 8.58 11.36
CA ASP A 35 -12.77 8.06 11.16
C ASP A 35 -12.68 7.26 9.86
N VAL A 36 -11.69 7.60 9.04
CA VAL A 36 -11.47 6.95 7.73
C VAL A 36 -10.18 6.17 7.76
N CYS A 37 -10.26 4.90 7.33
CA CYS A 37 -9.10 4.07 7.05
C CYS A 37 -8.80 4.07 5.55
N VAL A 38 -7.65 4.61 5.16
CA VAL A 38 -7.23 4.67 3.76
C VAL A 38 -6.42 3.44 3.40
N HIS A 39 -6.78 2.79 2.28
CA HIS A 39 -6.06 1.63 1.76
C HIS A 39 -5.21 2.02 0.56
N LEU A 40 -3.92 1.69 0.60
CA LEU A 40 -2.99 1.73 -0.51
C LEU A 40 -2.53 0.31 -0.85
N ILE A 41 -2.23 0.06 -2.13
CA ILE A 41 -1.65 -1.20 -2.59
C ILE A 41 -0.29 -0.90 -3.21
N MET A 42 0.76 -1.51 -2.67
CA MET A 42 2.13 -1.40 -3.15
C MET A 42 2.40 -2.45 -4.22
N GLY A 43 3.10 -2.06 -5.28
CA GLY A 43 3.45 -2.95 -6.39
C GLY A 43 2.39 -3.06 -7.48
N LEU A 44 1.49 -2.09 -7.60
CA LEU A 44 0.52 -2.05 -8.70
C LEU A 44 1.23 -1.96 -10.06
N PRO A 45 0.70 -2.61 -11.12
CA PRO A 45 1.33 -2.61 -12.43
C PRO A 45 1.54 -1.19 -12.98
N GLY A 46 2.76 -0.91 -13.42
CA GLY A 46 3.15 0.39 -13.98
C GLY A 46 3.58 1.44 -12.95
N GLU A 47 3.43 1.19 -11.66
CA GLU A 47 3.90 2.11 -10.64
C GLU A 47 5.37 1.89 -10.29
N THR A 48 6.12 3.00 -10.27
CA THR A 48 7.49 3.04 -9.75
C THR A 48 7.47 3.18 -8.23
N ARG A 49 8.64 2.98 -7.60
CA ARG A 49 8.81 3.23 -6.16
C ARG A 49 8.41 4.66 -5.79
N GLU A 50 8.81 5.65 -6.59
CA GLU A 50 8.52 7.06 -6.38
C GLU A 50 7.02 7.34 -6.42
N MET A 51 6.29 6.75 -7.36
CA MET A 51 4.83 6.88 -7.48
C MET A 51 4.12 6.30 -6.24
N MET A 52 4.55 5.13 -5.77
CA MET A 52 4.01 4.54 -4.55
C MET A 52 4.23 5.43 -3.33
N LEU A 53 5.43 6.01 -3.17
CA LEU A 53 5.74 6.94 -2.08
C LEU A 53 5.01 8.28 -2.24
N GLU A 54 4.75 8.75 -3.47
CA GLU A 54 3.90 9.91 -3.71
C GLU A 54 2.46 9.66 -3.24
N SER A 55 1.93 8.47 -3.48
CA SER A 55 0.63 8.06 -2.95
C SER A 55 0.61 8.06 -1.41
N VAL A 56 1.69 7.62 -0.77
CA VAL A 56 1.84 7.68 0.70
C VAL A 56 1.87 9.12 1.18
N ARG A 57 2.69 10.01 0.56
CA ARG A 57 2.75 11.44 0.94
C ARG A 57 1.40 12.13 0.80
N ALA A 58 0.68 11.86 -0.29
CA ALA A 58 -0.65 12.43 -0.52
C ALA A 58 -1.64 12.00 0.58
N VAL A 59 -1.63 10.72 0.96
CA VAL A 59 -2.45 10.20 2.06
C VAL A 59 -2.00 10.77 3.41
N ALA A 60 -0.70 10.89 3.67
CA ALA A 60 -0.15 11.44 4.90
C ALA A 60 -0.63 12.88 5.16
N LYS A 61 -0.72 13.72 4.11
CA LYS A 61 -1.25 15.10 4.20
C LYS A 61 -2.71 15.16 4.64
N LEU A 62 -3.49 14.13 4.36
CA LEU A 62 -4.88 14.02 4.81
C LEU A 62 -4.99 13.73 6.32
N ARG A 63 -3.91 13.29 6.96
CA ARG A 63 -3.84 12.86 8.37
C ARG A 63 -5.00 11.92 8.76
N PRO A 64 -5.16 10.79 8.03
CA PRO A 64 -6.27 9.87 8.28
C PRO A 64 -6.13 9.21 9.65
N ALA A 65 -7.25 8.81 10.23
CA ALA A 65 -7.26 8.06 11.50
C ALA A 65 -6.46 6.76 11.38
N CYS A 66 -6.55 6.08 10.22
CA CYS A 66 -5.73 4.90 9.96
C CYS A 66 -5.42 4.67 8.48
N VAL A 67 -4.39 3.86 8.25
CA VAL A 67 -4.00 3.38 6.92
C VAL A 67 -3.82 1.87 6.90
N LYS A 68 -3.98 1.29 5.71
CA LYS A 68 -3.55 -0.07 5.38
C LYS A 68 -2.63 -0.01 4.18
N LEU A 69 -1.40 -0.49 4.35
CA LEU A 69 -0.44 -0.67 3.29
C LEU A 69 -0.48 -2.13 2.85
N HIS A 70 -1.13 -2.37 1.74
CA HIS A 70 -1.26 -3.71 1.17
C HIS A 70 -0.16 -3.97 0.15
N LEU A 71 0.26 -5.23 0.06
CA LEU A 71 1.03 -5.74 -1.07
C LEU A 71 0.07 -6.20 -2.17
N LEU A 72 0.43 -5.97 -3.44
CA LEU A 72 -0.26 -6.58 -4.56
C LEU A 72 -0.20 -8.11 -4.45
N HIS A 73 -1.36 -8.75 -4.50
CA HIS A 73 -1.49 -10.21 -4.59
C HIS A 73 -2.04 -10.59 -5.96
N ILE A 74 -1.35 -11.48 -6.64
CA ILE A 74 -1.81 -12.13 -7.87
C ILE A 74 -2.61 -13.36 -7.48
N LEU A 75 -3.89 -13.37 -7.84
CA LEU A 75 -4.81 -14.45 -7.46
C LEU A 75 -5.19 -15.29 -8.69
N LYS A 76 -5.36 -16.60 -8.49
CA LYS A 76 -5.82 -17.53 -9.53
C LYS A 76 -7.13 -17.08 -10.16
N GLY A 77 -7.26 -17.29 -11.46
CA GLY A 77 -8.49 -16.99 -12.20
C GLY A 77 -8.72 -15.50 -12.47
N THR A 78 -7.72 -14.65 -12.26
CA THR A 78 -7.78 -13.23 -12.59
C THR A 78 -6.99 -12.92 -13.87
N LYS A 79 -7.39 -11.86 -14.56
CA LYS A 79 -6.64 -11.31 -15.70
C LYS A 79 -5.19 -11.01 -15.33
N MET A 80 -4.95 -10.51 -14.11
CA MET A 80 -3.62 -10.20 -13.61
C MET A 80 -2.76 -11.47 -13.45
N ALA A 81 -3.34 -12.63 -13.13
CA ALA A 81 -2.62 -13.91 -13.10
C ALA A 81 -2.18 -14.36 -14.50
N GLU A 82 -3.01 -14.10 -15.52
CA GLU A 82 -2.65 -14.36 -16.92
C GLU A 82 -1.51 -13.45 -17.39
N GLU A 83 -1.56 -12.17 -17.06
CA GLU A 83 -0.52 -11.18 -17.37
C GLU A 83 0.79 -11.52 -16.65
N TYR A 84 0.71 -11.94 -15.39
CA TYR A 84 1.86 -12.41 -14.62
C TYR A 84 2.51 -13.65 -15.27
N ALA A 85 1.70 -14.61 -15.70
CA ALA A 85 2.19 -15.81 -16.39
C ALA A 85 2.90 -15.49 -17.72
N ARG A 86 2.51 -14.38 -18.39
CA ARG A 86 3.18 -13.90 -19.61
C ARG A 86 4.39 -12.99 -19.34
N GLY A 87 4.69 -12.71 -18.06
CA GLY A 87 5.79 -11.81 -17.68
C GLY A 87 5.49 -10.31 -17.87
N GLU A 88 4.23 -9.95 -18.10
CA GLU A 88 3.78 -8.56 -18.29
C GLU A 88 3.61 -7.80 -16.96
N VAL A 89 3.41 -8.54 -15.87
CA VAL A 89 3.31 -8.03 -14.50
C VAL A 89 4.35 -8.71 -13.63
N ARG A 90 5.00 -7.95 -12.79
CA ARG A 90 5.99 -8.42 -11.82
C ARG A 90 5.47 -8.19 -10.39
N CYS A 91 5.74 -9.09 -9.47
CA CYS A 91 5.61 -8.84 -8.03
C CYS A 91 6.91 -8.30 -7.46
N MET A 92 6.81 -7.54 -6.37
CA MET A 92 7.96 -7.09 -5.60
C MET A 92 8.61 -8.27 -4.86
N GLU A 93 9.93 -8.23 -4.74
CA GLU A 93 10.66 -9.10 -3.83
C GLU A 93 10.49 -8.62 -2.38
N LEU A 94 10.76 -9.52 -1.42
CA LEU A 94 10.57 -9.22 0.02
C LEU A 94 11.37 -7.99 0.45
N GLU A 95 12.64 -7.92 0.06
CA GLU A 95 13.56 -6.83 0.44
C GLU A 95 13.12 -5.50 -0.16
N GLU A 96 12.64 -5.49 -1.42
CA GLU A 96 12.08 -4.31 -2.07
C GLU A 96 10.87 -3.79 -1.30
N TYR A 97 9.98 -4.71 -0.91
CA TYR A 97 8.77 -4.39 -0.15
C TYR A 97 9.09 -3.85 1.23
N VAL A 98 9.97 -4.53 1.97
CA VAL A 98 10.40 -4.13 3.32
C VAL A 98 10.99 -2.71 3.31
N GLY A 99 11.90 -2.42 2.37
CA GLY A 99 12.48 -1.10 2.22
C GLY A 99 11.47 -0.01 1.86
N LEU A 100 10.50 -0.34 0.99
CA LEU A 100 9.42 0.58 0.62
C LEU A 100 8.48 0.87 1.80
N ILE A 101 8.11 -0.14 2.58
CA ILE A 101 7.24 0.02 3.76
C ILE A 101 7.94 0.83 4.86
N ALA A 102 9.24 0.64 5.06
CA ALA A 102 9.99 1.47 6.00
C ALA A 102 9.95 2.95 5.59
N ASP A 103 10.21 3.27 4.31
CA ASP A 103 10.08 4.66 3.80
C ASP A 103 8.65 5.18 3.98
N ALA A 104 7.64 4.37 3.69
CA ALA A 104 6.24 4.76 3.85
C ALA A 104 5.88 5.08 5.31
N LEU A 105 6.35 4.27 6.25
CA LEU A 105 6.15 4.50 7.69
C LEU A 105 6.81 5.80 8.15
N GLU A 106 8.05 6.06 7.72
CA GLU A 106 8.74 7.32 8.04
C GLU A 106 7.95 8.56 7.58
N MET A 107 7.21 8.46 6.48
CA MET A 107 6.44 9.57 5.88
C MET A 107 5.03 9.72 6.46
N LEU A 108 4.47 8.72 7.13
CA LEU A 108 3.14 8.80 7.73
C LEU A 108 3.17 9.56 9.05
N PRO A 109 2.12 10.35 9.40
CA PRO A 109 2.04 10.97 10.72
C PRO A 109 2.16 9.93 11.84
N ALA A 110 2.87 10.25 12.92
CA ALA A 110 3.04 9.35 14.06
C ALA A 110 1.72 8.93 14.72
N GLN A 111 0.67 9.77 14.60
CA GLN A 111 -0.66 9.54 15.17
C GLN A 111 -1.55 8.66 14.28
N THR A 112 -1.21 8.48 13.01
CA THR A 112 -1.99 7.64 12.10
C THR A 112 -1.82 6.16 12.48
N ALA A 113 -2.91 5.48 12.82
CA ALA A 113 -2.86 4.06 13.12
C ALA A 113 -2.57 3.24 11.86
N VAL A 114 -1.55 2.39 11.90
CA VAL A 114 -1.25 1.47 10.80
C VAL A 114 -1.90 0.12 11.10
N GLN A 115 -3.03 -0.15 10.45
CA GLN A 115 -3.81 -1.37 10.69
C GLN A 115 -3.22 -2.60 9.98
N ARG A 116 -2.45 -2.38 8.90
CA ARG A 116 -1.92 -3.47 8.11
C ARG A 116 -0.66 -3.04 7.34
N LEU A 117 0.36 -3.91 7.36
CA LEU A 117 1.62 -3.74 6.64
C LEU A 117 1.90 -4.87 5.63
N THR A 118 0.95 -5.79 5.42
CA THR A 118 1.08 -6.90 4.49
C THR A 118 -0.31 -7.34 4.04
N GLY A 119 -0.41 -8.22 3.04
CA GLY A 119 -1.66 -8.81 2.61
C GLY A 119 -2.02 -10.08 3.40
N ASP A 120 -3.30 -10.44 3.41
CA ASP A 120 -3.79 -11.75 3.88
C ASP A 120 -4.36 -12.49 2.64
N GLY A 121 -3.48 -13.05 1.81
CA GLY A 121 -3.89 -13.89 0.67
C GLY A 121 -4.30 -15.28 1.14
N ALA A 122 -5.44 -15.77 0.66
CA ALA A 122 -5.79 -17.17 0.89
C ALA A 122 -4.79 -18.07 0.16
N ARG A 123 -4.16 -19.00 0.89
CA ARG A 123 -3.07 -19.86 0.38
C ARG A 123 -3.44 -20.57 -0.91
N ASP A 124 -4.67 -21.04 -1.03
CA ASP A 124 -5.12 -21.84 -2.16
C ASP A 124 -5.35 -21.02 -3.44
N SER A 125 -5.57 -19.72 -3.31
CA SER A 125 -5.81 -18.81 -4.43
C SER A 125 -4.61 -17.94 -4.81
N LEU A 126 -3.61 -17.79 -3.92
CA LEU A 126 -2.45 -16.94 -4.18
C LEU A 126 -1.50 -17.59 -5.20
N VAL A 127 -1.20 -16.86 -6.28
CA VAL A 127 -0.19 -17.21 -7.28
C VAL A 127 1.16 -16.59 -6.90
N ALA A 128 1.16 -15.29 -6.59
CA ALA A 128 2.37 -14.53 -6.24
C ALA A 128 2.02 -13.26 -5.41
N PRO A 129 2.97 -12.76 -4.63
CA PRO A 129 4.25 -13.36 -4.27
C PRO A 129 4.08 -14.34 -3.10
N LEU A 130 4.67 -15.51 -3.18
CA LEU A 130 4.49 -16.58 -2.18
C LEU A 130 5.12 -16.25 -0.82
N TRP A 131 6.13 -15.38 -0.76
CA TRP A 131 6.74 -14.96 0.50
C TRP A 131 5.76 -14.24 1.42
N SER A 132 4.71 -13.61 0.87
CA SER A 132 3.67 -12.90 1.64
C SER A 132 2.83 -13.81 2.55
N LEU A 133 2.81 -15.13 2.27
CA LEU A 133 2.17 -16.13 3.14
C LEU A 133 2.85 -16.26 4.51
N LYS A 134 4.11 -15.80 4.63
CA LYS A 134 4.87 -15.81 5.87
C LYS A 134 4.74 -14.46 6.60
N LYS A 135 3.52 -14.06 6.91
CA LYS A 135 3.17 -12.74 7.47
C LYS A 135 4.10 -12.28 8.60
N PHE A 136 4.38 -13.16 9.58
CA PHE A 136 5.26 -12.79 10.70
C PHE A 136 6.71 -12.55 10.27
N VAL A 137 7.19 -13.25 9.23
CA VAL A 137 8.52 -12.99 8.67
C VAL A 137 8.55 -11.58 8.07
N VAL A 138 7.55 -11.21 7.28
CA VAL A 138 7.46 -9.87 6.68
C VAL A 138 7.46 -8.78 7.74
N LEU A 139 6.64 -8.91 8.79
CA LEU A 139 6.56 -7.94 9.88
C LEU A 139 7.90 -7.81 10.61
N ASN A 140 8.55 -8.95 10.93
CA ASN A 140 9.85 -8.95 11.58
C ASN A 140 10.94 -8.30 10.71
N GLU A 141 10.93 -8.51 9.39
CA GLU A 141 11.91 -7.86 8.50
C GLU A 141 11.67 -6.34 8.41
N ILE A 142 10.42 -5.88 8.44
CA ILE A 142 10.10 -4.44 8.51
C ILE A 142 10.63 -3.85 9.83
N ASP A 143 10.39 -4.51 10.98
CA ASP A 143 10.89 -4.06 12.27
C ASP A 143 12.43 -4.00 12.31
N LYS A 144 13.11 -5.03 11.78
CA LYS A 144 14.58 -5.03 11.67
C LYS A 144 15.08 -3.89 10.77
N GLU A 145 14.40 -3.61 9.67
CA GLU A 145 14.78 -2.54 8.76
C GLU A 145 14.66 -1.17 9.43
N LEU A 146 13.57 -0.93 10.19
CA LEU A 146 13.41 0.30 10.97
C LEU A 146 14.50 0.42 12.04
N GLN A 147 14.83 -0.67 12.75
CA GLN A 147 15.92 -0.69 13.73
C GLN A 147 17.28 -0.44 13.06
N ARG A 148 17.57 -1.06 11.91
CA ARG A 148 18.80 -0.86 11.15
C ARG A 148 19.01 0.59 10.73
N ARG A 149 17.90 1.29 10.42
CA ARG A 149 17.90 2.71 10.03
C ARG A 149 17.89 3.66 11.24
N ASP A 150 17.72 3.15 12.45
CA ASP A 150 17.49 3.95 13.67
C ASP A 150 16.34 4.95 13.45
N THR A 151 15.19 4.47 12.99
CA THR A 151 14.04 5.30 12.58
C THR A 151 12.72 4.73 13.08
N MET A 152 11.67 5.54 12.96
CA MET A 152 10.32 5.18 13.37
C MET A 152 9.26 5.84 12.48
N GLN A 153 8.01 5.44 12.67
CA GLN A 153 6.87 6.10 12.02
C GLN A 153 6.88 7.60 12.30
N GLY A 154 6.74 8.40 11.26
CA GLY A 154 6.67 9.85 11.35
C GLY A 154 8.02 10.57 11.37
N ALA A 155 9.14 9.86 11.35
CA ALA A 155 10.48 10.45 11.41
C ALA A 155 10.76 11.43 10.25
N ARG A 156 10.08 11.25 9.11
CA ARG A 156 10.23 12.09 7.90
C ARG A 156 8.88 12.66 7.43
N PHE A 157 7.92 12.75 8.33
CA PHE A 157 6.63 13.35 7.99
C PHE A 157 6.79 14.87 7.82
N GLU A 158 6.49 15.35 6.64
CA GLU A 158 6.44 16.78 6.30
C GLU A 158 4.95 17.21 6.36
N GLY A 159 4.56 17.85 7.46
CA GLY A 159 3.20 18.22 7.83
C GLY A 159 2.52 19.28 6.97
#